data_ec0159d830ca1aa402ddcb1ad3f6fec9
#
_entry.id   ec0159d830ca1aa402ddcb1ad3f6fec9
#
_cell.length_a   1.000
_cell.length_b   1.000
_cell.length_c   1.000
_cell.angle_alpha   90.00
_cell.angle_beta   90.00
_cell.angle_gamma   90.00
#
_symmetry.space_group_name_H-M   'P 1'
#
loop_
_entity.id
_entity.type
_entity.pdbx_description
1 polymer ?
#
loop_
_entity_poly.entity_id
_entity_poly.type
_entity_poly.pdbx_seq_one_letter_code
_entity_poly.pdbx_strand_id
1 'polypeptide(L)'
;QTAYLLTPYEGNEENSGIAVTPKEELAELVGRAVLAGLSCSIHAIGNRANRDVLDIFESVKEESAARHLRHRIEHAQLLHPEDVRRFADLGVIASMQPVQILTDIPIAEKHWGRRSRWAYAFRSLTKAGTTLAFGSDAPVETPDPIRGIYGAVARRQLDGTPDSGWYPEERLA
;
A
#
# COMPACT_ATOMS: atom_id res chain seq x y z
N GLN A 1 1.95 -15.53 4.17
CA GLN A 1 1.12 -15.51 2.94
C GLN A 1 -0.34 -15.14 3.29
N THR A 2 -0.51 -13.95 3.86
CA THR A 2 -1.82 -13.44 4.29
C THR A 2 -2.27 -12.20 3.52
N ALA A 3 -1.37 -11.51 2.81
CA ALA A 3 -1.74 -10.38 1.96
C ALA A 3 -2.78 -10.83 0.92
N TYR A 4 -3.91 -10.11 0.82
CA TYR A 4 -5.02 -10.50 -0.04
C TYR A 4 -4.76 -10.08 -1.49
N LEU A 5 -4.68 -11.07 -2.38
CA LEU A 5 -4.19 -10.93 -3.75
C LEU A 5 -5.29 -11.19 -4.79
N LEU A 6 -5.17 -10.56 -5.95
CA LEU A 6 -6.03 -10.80 -7.12
C LEU A 6 -5.82 -12.18 -7.74
N THR A 7 -4.62 -12.71 -7.63
CA THR A 7 -4.23 -14.05 -8.08
C THR A 7 -3.42 -14.73 -7.01
N PRO A 8 -3.40 -16.07 -6.94
CA PRO A 8 -2.70 -16.82 -5.91
C PRO A 8 -1.23 -16.46 -5.74
N TYR A 9 -0.67 -16.81 -4.60
CA TYR A 9 0.76 -16.71 -4.32
C TYR A 9 1.58 -17.60 -5.25
N GLU A 10 2.79 -17.18 -5.58
CA GLU A 10 3.75 -18.02 -6.32
C GLU A 10 4.01 -19.32 -5.55
N GLY A 11 3.83 -20.44 -6.26
CA GLY A 11 4.00 -21.78 -5.70
C GLY A 11 2.92 -22.22 -4.70
N ASN A 12 1.79 -21.52 -4.63
CA ASN A 12 0.64 -21.91 -3.79
C ASN A 12 -0.68 -21.45 -4.42
N GLU A 13 -1.14 -22.21 -5.42
CA GLU A 13 -2.28 -21.88 -6.27
C GLU A 13 -3.64 -21.83 -5.54
N GLU A 14 -3.72 -22.39 -4.35
CA GLU A 14 -4.95 -22.39 -3.55
C GLU A 14 -5.04 -21.19 -2.61
N ASN A 15 -3.94 -20.43 -2.43
CA ASN A 15 -3.86 -19.34 -1.47
C ASN A 15 -3.77 -17.98 -2.16
N SER A 16 -4.79 -17.18 -2.03
CA SER A 16 -4.81 -15.75 -2.44
C SER A 16 -4.78 -14.77 -1.27
N GLY A 17 -4.47 -15.24 -0.07
CA GLY A 17 -4.46 -14.42 1.14
C GLY A 17 -5.82 -14.35 1.84
N ILE A 18 -5.97 -13.37 2.73
CA ILE A 18 -7.12 -13.29 3.64
C ILE A 18 -7.72 -11.89 3.59
N ALA A 19 -9.03 -11.81 3.34
CA ALA A 19 -9.81 -10.63 3.65
C ALA A 19 -10.21 -10.71 5.14
N VAL A 20 -9.58 -9.88 5.98
CA VAL A 20 -9.86 -9.87 7.44
C VAL A 20 -11.29 -9.40 7.71
N THR A 21 -11.71 -8.36 6.97
CA THR A 21 -13.09 -7.85 6.99
C THR A 21 -13.67 -8.03 5.59
N PRO A 22 -14.84 -8.67 5.43
CA PRO A 22 -15.52 -8.76 4.14
C PRO A 22 -15.75 -7.38 3.52
N LYS A 23 -15.65 -7.29 2.19
CA LYS A 23 -15.75 -6.02 1.45
C LYS A 23 -17.06 -5.27 1.75
N GLU A 24 -18.16 -5.99 1.82
CA GLU A 24 -19.50 -5.45 2.09
C GLU A 24 -19.59 -4.85 3.49
N GLU A 25 -19.09 -5.56 4.49
CA GLU A 25 -19.04 -5.09 5.88
C GLU A 25 -18.14 -3.85 6.00
N LEU A 26 -16.97 -3.86 5.35
CA LEU A 26 -16.06 -2.72 5.33
C LEU A 26 -16.71 -1.50 4.66
N ALA A 27 -17.46 -1.71 3.58
CA ALA A 27 -18.20 -0.64 2.90
C ALA A 27 -19.26 0.01 3.81
N GLU A 28 -20.00 -0.78 4.57
CA GLU A 28 -20.95 -0.27 5.56
C GLU A 28 -20.27 0.56 6.64
N LEU A 29 -19.15 0.06 7.18
CA LEU A 29 -18.37 0.77 8.22
C LEU A 29 -17.85 2.12 7.69
N VAL A 30 -17.28 2.12 6.48
CA VAL A 30 -16.77 3.34 5.84
C VAL A 30 -17.93 4.33 5.58
N GLY A 31 -19.06 3.86 5.05
CA GLY A 31 -20.23 4.70 4.82
C GLY A 31 -20.72 5.39 6.10
N ARG A 32 -20.80 4.63 7.20
CA ARG A 32 -21.17 5.17 8.52
C ARG A 32 -20.15 6.19 9.04
N ALA A 33 -18.85 5.92 8.88
CA ALA A 33 -17.79 6.84 9.28
C ALA A 33 -17.85 8.16 8.51
N VAL A 34 -18.03 8.08 7.18
CA VAL A 34 -18.18 9.25 6.31
C VAL A 34 -19.39 10.10 6.69
N LEU A 35 -20.54 9.48 6.94
CA LEU A 35 -21.74 10.19 7.40
C LEU A 35 -21.53 10.87 8.76
N ALA A 36 -20.69 10.28 9.63
CA ALA A 36 -20.31 10.88 10.90
C ALA A 36 -19.19 11.94 10.77
N GLY A 37 -18.71 12.24 9.57
CA GLY A 37 -17.66 13.24 9.33
C GLY A 37 -16.25 12.74 9.69
N LEU A 38 -16.02 11.43 9.67
CA LEU A 38 -14.75 10.82 10.04
C LEU A 38 -13.98 10.35 8.80
N SER A 39 -12.67 10.69 8.75
CA SER A 39 -11.74 10.11 7.78
C SER A 39 -11.38 8.69 8.19
N CYS A 40 -11.28 7.79 7.21
CA CYS A 40 -10.91 6.40 7.44
C CYS A 40 -9.43 6.16 7.15
N SER A 41 -8.82 5.27 7.95
CA SER A 41 -7.49 4.72 7.74
C SER A 41 -7.64 3.20 7.68
N ILE A 42 -7.31 2.58 6.54
CA ILE A 42 -7.58 1.16 6.29
C ILE A 42 -6.29 0.45 5.88
N HIS A 43 -5.98 -0.64 6.60
CA HIS A 43 -4.84 -1.50 6.31
C HIS A 43 -5.08 -2.30 5.03
N ALA A 44 -4.15 -2.23 4.07
CA ALA A 44 -4.18 -3.03 2.85
C ALA A 44 -2.77 -3.31 2.29
N ILE A 45 -2.33 -4.56 2.38
CA ILE A 45 -1.01 -5.00 1.88
C ILE A 45 -1.11 -5.53 0.44
N GLY A 46 -2.01 -6.46 0.16
CA GLY A 46 -2.15 -7.10 -1.15
C GLY A 46 -2.89 -6.26 -2.17
N ASN A 47 -2.68 -6.55 -3.45
CA ASN A 47 -3.28 -5.81 -4.56
C ASN A 47 -4.81 -5.99 -4.66
N ARG A 48 -5.38 -7.08 -4.16
CA ARG A 48 -6.84 -7.22 -4.03
C ARG A 48 -7.36 -6.36 -2.88
N ALA A 49 -6.70 -6.39 -1.72
CA ALA A 49 -7.08 -5.56 -0.58
C ALA A 49 -7.07 -4.06 -0.95
N ASN A 50 -6.01 -3.58 -1.61
CA ASN A 50 -5.93 -2.19 -2.07
C ASN A 50 -7.06 -1.85 -3.05
N ARG A 51 -7.34 -2.72 -4.02
CA ARG A 51 -8.44 -2.52 -4.99
C ARG A 51 -9.78 -2.42 -4.29
N ASP A 52 -10.09 -3.34 -3.39
CA ASP A 52 -11.36 -3.37 -2.67
C ASP A 52 -11.55 -2.11 -1.81
N VAL A 53 -10.49 -1.62 -1.16
CA VAL A 53 -10.55 -0.36 -0.39
C VAL A 53 -10.73 0.86 -1.32
N LEU A 54 -10.05 0.90 -2.45
CA LEU A 54 -10.24 1.98 -3.44
C LEU A 54 -11.65 1.98 -4.02
N ASP A 55 -12.23 0.82 -4.31
CA ASP A 55 -13.63 0.69 -4.77
C ASP A 55 -14.61 1.26 -3.71
N ILE A 56 -14.36 0.96 -2.44
CA ILE A 56 -15.17 1.48 -1.32
C ILE A 56 -15.03 2.99 -1.22
N PHE A 57 -13.82 3.55 -1.26
CA PHE A 57 -13.61 5.00 -1.21
C PHE A 57 -14.21 5.71 -2.43
N GLU A 58 -14.20 5.07 -3.60
CA GLU A 58 -14.86 5.59 -4.80
C GLU A 58 -16.37 5.70 -4.61
N SER A 59 -17.00 4.71 -3.98
CA SER A 59 -18.46 4.72 -3.72
C SER A 59 -18.91 5.83 -2.78
N VAL A 60 -18.03 6.38 -1.94
CA VAL A 60 -18.32 7.47 -0.99
C VAL A 60 -17.61 8.78 -1.35
N LYS A 61 -17.07 8.90 -2.57
CA LYS A 61 -16.22 10.02 -3.00
C LYS A 61 -16.90 11.38 -2.85
N GLU A 62 -18.13 11.50 -3.32
CA GLU A 62 -18.86 12.78 -3.32
C GLU A 62 -19.15 13.25 -1.89
N GLU A 63 -19.62 12.35 -1.04
CA GLU A 63 -19.92 12.65 0.36
C GLU A 63 -18.65 13.01 1.15
N SER A 64 -17.56 12.28 0.88
CA SER A 64 -16.24 12.53 1.48
C SER A 64 -15.71 13.91 1.07
N ALA A 65 -15.84 14.28 -0.20
CA ALA A 65 -15.42 15.58 -0.70
C ALA A 65 -16.26 16.73 -0.10
N ALA A 66 -17.56 16.57 0.00
CA ALA A 66 -18.46 17.56 0.62
C ALA A 66 -18.13 17.82 2.10
N ARG A 67 -17.54 16.84 2.79
CA ARG A 67 -17.12 16.91 4.19
C ARG A 67 -15.64 17.19 4.38
N HIS A 68 -14.88 17.39 3.30
CA HIS A 68 -13.43 17.60 3.31
C HIS A 68 -12.66 16.47 4.00
N LEU A 69 -13.14 15.22 3.89
CA LEU A 69 -12.49 14.05 4.49
C LEU A 69 -11.27 13.64 3.67
N ARG A 70 -10.26 13.13 4.38
CA ARG A 70 -9.01 12.66 3.76
C ARG A 70 -8.76 11.23 4.21
N HIS A 71 -9.19 10.29 3.38
CA HIS A 71 -8.98 8.87 3.62
C HIS A 71 -7.54 8.47 3.30
N ARG A 72 -7.08 7.41 3.95
CA ARG A 72 -5.77 6.83 3.65
C ARG A 72 -5.80 5.31 3.69
N ILE A 73 -4.88 4.73 2.93
CA ILE A 73 -4.58 3.31 2.96
C ILE A 73 -3.23 3.13 3.65
N GLU A 74 -3.23 2.35 4.74
CA GLU A 74 -2.02 1.97 5.43
C GLU A 74 -1.35 0.83 4.66
N HIS A 75 -0.04 0.89 4.55
CA HIS A 75 0.88 0.08 3.78
C HIS A 75 0.80 0.33 2.27
N ALA A 76 -0.34 0.14 1.60
CA ALA A 76 -0.43 0.21 0.14
C ALA A 76 0.76 -0.54 -0.52
N GLN A 77 1.13 -1.69 0.06
CA GLN A 77 2.45 -2.30 -0.12
C GLN A 77 2.61 -2.96 -1.48
N LEU A 78 1.61 -3.72 -1.93
CA LEU A 78 1.57 -4.32 -3.27
C LEU A 78 0.34 -3.80 -4.01
N LEU A 79 0.56 -3.11 -5.12
CA LEU A 79 -0.51 -2.54 -5.94
C LEU A 79 -0.70 -3.30 -7.26
N HIS A 80 -1.86 -3.15 -7.87
CA HIS A 80 -2.05 -3.43 -9.28
C HIS A 80 -1.77 -2.15 -10.08
N PRO A 81 -1.11 -2.21 -11.26
CA PRO A 81 -0.78 -1.02 -12.03
C PRO A 81 -1.98 -0.12 -12.36
N GLU A 82 -3.14 -0.70 -12.62
CA GLU A 82 -4.38 0.04 -12.89
C GLU A 82 -4.87 0.85 -11.68
N ASP A 83 -4.51 0.44 -10.45
CA ASP A 83 -4.98 1.08 -9.24
C ASP A 83 -4.07 2.24 -8.78
N VAL A 84 -2.85 2.36 -9.32
CA VAL A 84 -1.88 3.39 -8.92
C VAL A 84 -2.46 4.80 -9.10
N ARG A 85 -3.09 5.08 -10.23
CA ARG A 85 -3.67 6.40 -10.51
C ARG A 85 -4.91 6.69 -9.66
N ARG A 86 -5.66 5.66 -9.27
CA ARG A 86 -6.88 5.80 -8.48
C ARG A 86 -6.65 6.48 -7.12
N PHE A 87 -5.47 6.30 -6.52
CA PHE A 87 -5.12 7.02 -5.28
C PHE A 87 -5.22 8.54 -5.46
N ALA A 88 -4.64 9.08 -6.53
CA ALA A 88 -4.68 10.51 -6.85
C ALA A 88 -6.09 10.95 -7.25
N ASP A 89 -6.78 10.19 -8.12
CA ASP A 89 -8.11 10.51 -8.64
C ASP A 89 -9.18 10.53 -7.51
N LEU A 90 -8.95 9.78 -6.43
CA LEU A 90 -9.81 9.72 -5.24
C LEU A 90 -9.32 10.59 -4.08
N GLY A 91 -8.13 11.21 -4.19
CA GLY A 91 -7.52 11.99 -3.12
C GLY A 91 -7.11 11.14 -1.90
N VAL A 92 -6.89 9.82 -2.11
CA VAL A 92 -6.50 8.88 -1.06
C VAL A 92 -5.00 9.01 -0.79
N ILE A 93 -4.64 9.11 0.49
CA ILE A 93 -3.25 9.15 0.93
C ILE A 93 -2.70 7.72 0.99
N ALA A 94 -1.54 7.47 0.40
CA ALA A 94 -0.80 6.24 0.60
C ALA A 94 0.14 6.40 1.80
N SER A 95 -0.22 5.75 2.92
CA SER A 95 0.53 5.79 4.19
C SER A 95 1.42 4.56 4.27
N MET A 96 2.70 4.71 3.92
CA MET A 96 3.59 3.60 3.63
C MET A 96 4.77 3.54 4.60
N GLN A 97 5.44 2.38 4.66
CA GLN A 97 6.55 2.11 5.58
C GLN A 97 7.81 1.70 4.80
N PRO A 98 8.59 2.69 4.30
CA PRO A 98 9.77 2.38 3.48
C PRO A 98 10.83 1.56 4.21
N VAL A 99 10.86 1.60 5.54
CA VAL A 99 11.80 0.81 6.36
C VAL A 99 11.61 -0.70 6.15
N GLN A 100 10.39 -1.14 5.86
CA GLN A 100 10.09 -2.56 5.63
C GLN A 100 10.80 -3.13 4.38
N ILE A 101 11.17 -2.28 3.41
CA ILE A 101 11.94 -2.72 2.25
C ILE A 101 13.25 -3.40 2.68
N LEU A 102 13.85 -2.96 3.79
CA LEU A 102 15.15 -3.48 4.25
C LEU A 102 15.12 -4.98 4.55
N THR A 103 13.95 -5.53 4.82
CA THR A 103 13.73 -6.94 5.18
C THR A 103 12.84 -7.69 4.20
N ASP A 104 11.96 -6.99 3.48
CA ASP A 104 10.90 -7.63 2.70
C ASP A 104 11.32 -8.08 1.29
N ILE A 105 12.42 -7.58 0.76
CA ILE A 105 12.86 -7.90 -0.61
C ILE A 105 12.82 -9.41 -0.91
N PRO A 106 13.48 -10.29 -0.12
CA PRO A 106 13.49 -11.71 -0.40
C PRO A 106 12.10 -12.37 -0.30
N ILE A 107 11.29 -11.88 0.64
CA ILE A 107 9.94 -12.39 0.90
C ILE A 107 9.01 -12.01 -0.27
N ALA A 108 9.08 -10.76 -0.70
CA ALA A 108 8.29 -10.24 -1.81
C ALA A 108 8.62 -10.98 -3.12
N GLU A 109 9.89 -11.14 -3.44
CA GLU A 109 10.32 -11.87 -4.64
C GLU A 109 9.86 -13.33 -4.63
N LYS A 110 10.03 -14.02 -3.50
CA LYS A 110 9.65 -15.43 -3.34
C LYS A 110 8.15 -15.65 -3.49
N HIS A 111 7.33 -14.76 -2.93
CA HIS A 111 5.89 -15.02 -2.78
C HIS A 111 5.00 -14.25 -3.75
N TRP A 112 5.47 -13.14 -4.30
CA TRP A 112 4.76 -12.33 -5.28
C TRP A 112 5.36 -12.42 -6.69
N GLY A 113 6.56 -12.99 -6.84
CA GLY A 113 7.22 -13.15 -8.13
C GLY A 113 7.31 -11.83 -8.89
N ARG A 114 6.94 -11.83 -10.18
CA ARG A 114 6.98 -10.63 -11.02
C ARG A 114 6.08 -9.48 -10.54
N ARG A 115 5.08 -9.77 -9.72
CA ARG A 115 4.19 -8.74 -9.16
C ARG A 115 4.91 -7.83 -8.17
N SER A 116 6.00 -8.30 -7.56
CA SER A 116 6.80 -7.56 -6.59
C SER A 116 7.35 -6.23 -7.14
N ARG A 117 7.44 -6.08 -8.47
CA ARG A 117 7.78 -4.78 -9.09
C ARG A 117 6.82 -3.64 -8.72
N TRP A 118 5.60 -3.97 -8.33
CA TRP A 118 4.58 -3.02 -7.89
C TRP A 118 4.49 -2.91 -6.37
N ALA A 119 5.44 -3.53 -5.67
CA ALA A 119 5.57 -3.35 -4.23
C ALA A 119 6.34 -2.05 -3.93
N TYR A 120 5.83 -1.32 -2.93
CA TYR A 120 6.42 -0.04 -2.55
C TYR A 120 6.60 0.90 -3.75
N ALA A 121 5.52 1.09 -4.52
CA ALA A 121 5.50 1.84 -5.77
C ALA A 121 5.54 3.36 -5.55
N PHE A 122 6.54 3.84 -4.79
CA PHE A 122 6.61 5.22 -4.31
C PHE A 122 6.65 6.24 -5.46
N ARG A 123 7.56 6.01 -6.42
CA ARG A 123 7.71 6.93 -7.54
C ARG A 123 6.52 6.90 -8.48
N SER A 124 5.96 5.73 -8.71
CA SER A 124 4.74 5.57 -9.53
C SER A 124 3.56 6.31 -8.91
N LEU A 125 3.33 6.17 -7.60
CA LEU A 125 2.31 6.91 -6.87
C LEU A 125 2.55 8.42 -6.91
N THR A 126 3.79 8.86 -6.64
CA THR A 126 4.15 10.29 -6.69
C THR A 126 3.93 10.88 -8.08
N LYS A 127 4.35 10.18 -9.14
CA LYS A 127 4.13 10.61 -10.53
C LYS A 127 2.65 10.67 -10.90
N ALA A 128 1.82 9.82 -10.31
CA ALA A 128 0.37 9.88 -10.48
C ALA A 128 -0.28 11.05 -9.74
N GLY A 129 0.46 11.77 -8.87
CA GLY A 129 -0.04 12.87 -8.06
C GLY A 129 -0.56 12.48 -6.68
N THR A 130 -0.31 11.23 -6.26
CA THR A 130 -0.73 10.73 -4.93
C THR A 130 0.07 11.38 -3.82
N THR A 131 -0.60 11.78 -2.75
CA THR A 131 0.04 12.19 -1.51
C THR A 131 0.59 10.96 -0.79
N LEU A 132 1.92 10.93 -0.54
CA LEU A 132 2.56 9.92 0.28
C LEU A 132 2.73 10.43 1.71
N ALA A 133 2.50 9.55 2.68
CA ALA A 133 2.89 9.72 4.06
C ALA A 133 3.75 8.52 4.48
N PHE A 134 4.83 8.77 5.22
CA PHE A 134 5.72 7.70 5.66
C PHE A 134 5.76 7.57 7.17
N GLY A 135 5.77 6.32 7.62
CA GLY A 135 5.91 5.91 9.00
C GLY A 135 6.77 4.66 9.10
N SER A 136 6.91 4.14 10.31
CA SER A 136 7.67 2.91 10.59
C SER A 136 6.79 1.71 10.94
N ASP A 137 5.53 1.96 11.30
CA ASP A 137 4.66 0.94 11.89
C ASP A 137 5.22 0.39 13.21
N ALA A 138 5.89 1.26 14.00
CA ALA A 138 6.44 0.85 15.29
C ALA A 138 5.33 0.33 16.23
N PRO A 139 5.53 -0.81 16.94
CA PRO A 139 6.81 -1.49 17.17
C PRO A 139 7.15 -2.60 16.17
N VAL A 140 6.44 -2.72 15.04
CA VAL A 140 6.73 -3.75 14.02
C VAL A 140 8.12 -3.54 13.43
N GLU A 141 8.45 -2.27 13.12
CA GLU A 141 9.78 -1.86 12.69
C GLU A 141 10.34 -0.75 13.59
N THR A 142 11.64 -0.49 13.43
CA THR A 142 12.31 0.58 14.17
C THR A 142 11.69 1.95 13.85
N PRO A 143 11.48 2.83 14.84
CA PRO A 143 10.99 4.18 14.60
C PRO A 143 12.05 5.13 13.98
N ASP A 144 13.25 4.64 13.64
CA ASP A 144 14.34 5.42 13.06
C ASP A 144 13.96 5.94 11.66
N PRO A 145 13.72 7.24 11.48
CA PRO A 145 13.30 7.80 10.19
C PRO A 145 14.41 7.74 9.14
N ILE A 146 15.68 7.68 9.54
CA ILE A 146 16.81 7.61 8.61
C ILE A 146 16.79 6.27 7.87
N ARG A 147 16.45 5.19 8.54
CA ARG A 147 16.27 3.88 7.89
C ARG A 147 15.10 3.89 6.90
N GLY A 148 14.01 4.57 7.24
CA GLY A 148 12.90 4.76 6.30
C GLY A 148 13.32 5.56 5.06
N ILE A 149 14.05 6.66 5.24
CA ILE A 149 14.61 7.45 4.14
C ILE A 149 15.56 6.58 3.27
N TYR A 150 16.44 5.81 3.90
CA TYR A 150 17.32 4.89 3.19
C TYR A 150 16.52 3.88 2.36
N GLY A 151 15.50 3.25 2.93
CA GLY A 151 14.61 2.33 2.22
C GLY A 151 13.95 2.98 0.99
N ALA A 152 13.46 4.21 1.11
CA ALA A 152 12.80 4.92 0.03
C ALA A 152 13.76 5.35 -1.10
N VAL A 153 14.99 5.73 -0.76
CA VAL A 153 15.98 6.29 -1.70
C VAL A 153 16.90 5.20 -2.26
N ALA A 154 17.45 4.33 -1.43
CA ALA A 154 18.38 3.29 -1.86
C ALA A 154 17.68 2.03 -2.37
N ARG A 155 16.53 1.67 -1.78
CA ARG A 155 15.80 0.42 -2.04
C ARG A 155 16.70 -0.80 -1.96
N ARG A 156 17.45 -0.91 -0.85
CA ARG A 156 18.42 -1.96 -0.56
C ARG A 156 18.23 -2.47 0.85
N GLN A 157 18.64 -3.70 1.10
CA GLN A 157 18.84 -4.22 2.45
C GLN A 157 20.00 -3.49 3.15
N LEU A 158 20.16 -3.68 4.46
CA LEU A 158 21.24 -3.03 5.21
C LEU A 158 22.65 -3.51 4.83
N ASP A 159 22.76 -4.71 4.23
CA ASP A 159 24.01 -5.23 3.66
C ASP A 159 24.38 -4.63 2.30
N GLY A 160 23.53 -3.72 1.77
CA GLY A 160 23.72 -3.06 0.49
C GLY A 160 23.13 -3.79 -0.70
N THR A 161 22.50 -4.96 -0.51
CA THR A 161 21.93 -5.74 -1.62
C THR A 161 20.46 -5.36 -1.91
N PRO A 162 20.03 -5.47 -3.19
CA PRO A 162 20.86 -5.64 -4.40
C PRO A 162 21.62 -4.35 -4.77
N ASP A 163 22.80 -4.46 -5.36
CA ASP A 163 23.72 -3.33 -5.66
C ASP A 163 23.04 -2.20 -6.45
N SER A 164 22.20 -2.53 -7.42
CA SER A 164 21.44 -1.55 -8.20
C SER A 164 20.24 -0.96 -7.46
N GLY A 165 19.88 -1.51 -6.28
CA GLY A 165 18.60 -1.28 -5.62
C GLY A 165 17.46 -2.13 -6.22
N TRP A 166 16.52 -2.51 -5.39
CA TRP A 166 15.35 -3.31 -5.78
C TRP A 166 14.34 -2.44 -6.52
N TYR A 167 14.11 -2.74 -7.81
CA TYR A 167 13.32 -1.89 -8.72
C TYR A 167 13.71 -0.42 -8.61
N PRO A 168 14.91 -0.05 -9.06
CA PRO A 168 15.49 1.29 -8.87
C PRO A 168 14.68 2.40 -9.51
N GLU A 169 13.80 2.06 -10.46
CA GLU A 169 12.85 2.99 -11.06
C GLU A 169 11.79 3.52 -10.08
N GLU A 170 11.57 2.84 -8.95
CA GLU A 170 10.64 3.25 -7.89
C GLU A 170 11.31 4.04 -6.75
N ARG A 171 12.58 4.42 -6.89
CA ARG A 171 13.28 5.29 -5.92
C ARG A 171 12.65 6.68 -5.85
N LEU A 172 12.64 7.23 -4.67
CA LEU A 172 12.47 8.66 -4.47
C LEU A 172 13.83 9.36 -4.58
N ALA A 173 13.83 10.58 -5.11
CA ALA A 173 15.01 11.45 -5.21
C ALA A 173 14.97 12.51 -4.11
#